data_2db9fb34ed6fb30f89b5101eee441647
#
_entry.id   2db9fb34ed6fb30f89b5101eee441647
#
_cell.length_a   1.000
_cell.length_b   1.000
_cell.length_c   1.000
_cell.angle_alpha   90.00
_cell.angle_beta   90.00
_cell.angle_gamma   90.00
#
_symmetry.space_group_name_H-M   'P 1'
#
loop_
_entity.id
_entity.type
_entity.pdbx_description
1 polymer ?
#
loop_
_entity_poly.entity_id
_entity_poly.type
_entity_poly.pdbx_seq_one_letter_code
_entity_poly.pdbx_strand_id
1 'polypeptide(L)'
;MPIPKPKSGEEQSQFMLRCVPILSKEYGKEQAIAICYSSFKDGRMTLNDSFNDYPDSAKNNAKKVLKWREKYGDEVQGMTRVGWTRANQLAKGENITRDTIARMASFMRHKKNAEVSAENKSTPWKDAGRVAWLGWGGTSGINWAINKLKSIDKK
;
A
#
# COMPACT_ATOMS: atom_id res chain seq x y z
N MET A 1 9.65 -14.46 -27.44
CA MET A 1 8.17 -14.60 -27.40
C MET A 1 7.62 -13.93 -26.16
N PRO A 2 6.61 -13.06 -26.31
CA PRO A 2 6.07 -12.42 -25.12
C PRO A 2 5.36 -13.44 -24.22
N ILE A 3 5.57 -13.31 -22.92
CA ILE A 3 4.91 -14.18 -21.95
C ILE A 3 3.43 -13.81 -21.88
N PRO A 4 2.51 -14.80 -22.00
CA PRO A 4 1.07 -14.50 -21.90
C PRO A 4 0.73 -13.83 -20.57
N LYS A 5 -0.29 -12.98 -20.59
CA LYS A 5 -0.78 -12.28 -19.40
C LYS A 5 -2.23 -12.69 -19.14
N PRO A 6 -2.64 -12.70 -17.87
CA PRO A 6 -4.03 -13.05 -17.55
C PRO A 6 -5.01 -12.01 -18.09
N LYS A 7 -6.19 -12.47 -18.48
CA LYS A 7 -7.27 -11.60 -18.93
C LYS A 7 -8.13 -11.21 -17.73
N SER A 8 -8.88 -10.12 -17.88
CA SER A 8 -9.80 -9.69 -16.83
C SER A 8 -10.80 -10.81 -16.50
N GLY A 9 -10.88 -11.16 -15.21
CA GLY A 9 -11.80 -12.22 -14.75
C GLY A 9 -11.34 -13.64 -15.01
N GLU A 10 -10.18 -13.83 -15.64
CA GLU A 10 -9.65 -15.17 -15.90
C GLU A 10 -9.13 -15.81 -14.61
N GLU A 11 -9.57 -17.06 -14.35
CA GLU A 11 -9.08 -17.80 -13.19
C GLU A 11 -7.69 -18.39 -13.46
N GLN A 12 -6.96 -18.68 -12.37
CA GLN A 12 -5.61 -19.24 -12.48
C GLN A 12 -5.57 -20.53 -13.30
N SER A 13 -6.51 -21.44 -13.08
CA SER A 13 -6.56 -22.70 -13.80
C SER A 13 -6.74 -22.49 -15.31
N GLN A 14 -7.62 -21.56 -15.70
CA GLN A 14 -7.87 -21.22 -17.10
C GLN A 14 -6.62 -20.59 -17.73
N PHE A 15 -5.98 -19.68 -17.01
CA PHE A 15 -4.75 -19.04 -17.49
C PHE A 15 -3.63 -20.06 -17.68
N MET A 16 -3.44 -20.97 -16.73
CA MET A 16 -2.40 -22.00 -16.81
C MET A 16 -2.61 -22.93 -18.01
N LEU A 17 -3.88 -23.32 -18.28
CA LEU A 17 -4.21 -24.16 -19.43
C LEU A 17 -3.84 -23.50 -20.76
N ARG A 18 -3.91 -22.18 -20.81
CA ARG A 18 -3.57 -21.38 -22.01
C ARG A 18 -2.08 -21.08 -22.10
N CYS A 19 -1.46 -20.76 -20.99
CA CYS A 19 -0.07 -20.28 -20.93
C CYS A 19 0.97 -21.42 -21.04
N VAL A 20 0.78 -22.50 -20.29
CA VAL A 20 1.77 -23.58 -20.21
C VAL A 20 2.08 -24.21 -21.57
N PRO A 21 1.08 -24.57 -22.42
CA PRO A 21 1.39 -25.14 -23.73
C PRO A 21 2.21 -24.21 -24.63
N ILE A 22 1.98 -22.91 -24.52
CA ILE A 22 2.72 -21.91 -25.33
C ILE A 22 4.19 -21.89 -24.91
N LEU A 23 4.46 -21.79 -23.62
CA LEU A 23 5.82 -21.63 -23.12
C LEU A 23 6.59 -22.95 -23.06
N SER A 24 5.91 -24.10 -22.97
CA SER A 24 6.59 -25.39 -22.92
C SER A 24 7.31 -25.73 -24.22
N LYS A 25 7.02 -25.02 -25.31
CA LYS A 25 7.72 -25.16 -26.58
C LYS A 25 9.15 -24.60 -26.52
N GLU A 26 9.34 -23.55 -25.71
CA GLU A 26 10.66 -22.89 -25.57
C GLU A 26 11.39 -23.30 -24.30
N TYR A 27 10.60 -23.51 -23.23
CA TYR A 27 11.15 -23.79 -21.89
C TYR A 27 10.71 -25.16 -21.45
N GLY A 28 11.23 -26.01 -20.89
CA GLY A 28 10.69 -27.29 -20.40
C GLY A 28 9.38 -27.09 -19.63
N LYS A 29 8.62 -28.16 -19.51
CA LYS A 29 7.29 -28.14 -18.87
C LYS A 29 7.31 -27.51 -17.47
N GLU A 30 8.27 -27.92 -16.64
CA GLU A 30 8.39 -27.41 -15.27
C GLU A 30 8.65 -25.90 -15.23
N GLN A 31 9.56 -25.45 -16.10
CA GLN A 31 9.90 -24.04 -16.19
C GLN A 31 8.73 -23.22 -16.72
N ALA A 32 7.99 -23.76 -17.71
CA ALA A 32 6.80 -23.12 -18.25
C ALA A 32 5.73 -22.92 -17.16
N ILE A 33 5.51 -23.92 -16.32
CA ILE A 33 4.56 -23.84 -15.21
C ILE A 33 4.98 -22.73 -14.24
N ALA A 34 6.26 -22.65 -13.88
CA ALA A 34 6.77 -21.64 -12.96
C ALA A 34 6.60 -20.22 -13.54
N ILE A 35 6.95 -20.04 -14.82
CA ILE A 35 6.82 -18.75 -15.51
C ILE A 35 5.37 -18.33 -15.59
N CYS A 36 4.46 -19.23 -15.97
CA CYS A 36 3.03 -18.95 -16.08
C CYS A 36 2.42 -18.59 -14.73
N TYR A 37 2.81 -19.31 -13.68
CA TYR A 37 2.34 -19.01 -12.33
C TYR A 37 2.75 -17.61 -11.90
N SER A 38 4.02 -17.25 -12.11
CA SER A 38 4.52 -15.90 -11.82
C SER A 38 3.81 -14.84 -12.64
N SER A 39 3.58 -15.09 -13.93
CA SER A 39 2.89 -14.16 -14.81
C SER A 39 1.46 -13.91 -14.37
N PHE A 40 0.75 -14.96 -13.93
CA PHE A 40 -0.62 -14.82 -13.42
C PHE A 40 -0.64 -13.97 -12.14
N LYS A 41 0.27 -14.26 -11.22
CA LYS A 41 0.37 -13.54 -9.96
C LYS A 41 0.73 -12.07 -10.21
N ASP A 42 1.73 -11.81 -11.06
CA ASP A 42 2.17 -10.45 -11.41
C ASP A 42 1.11 -9.71 -12.21
N GLY A 43 0.37 -10.41 -13.07
CA GLY A 43 -0.71 -9.81 -13.86
C GLY A 43 -1.89 -9.37 -13.02
N ARG A 44 -2.14 -10.01 -11.87
CA ARG A 44 -3.13 -9.56 -10.90
C ARG A 44 -2.66 -8.32 -10.14
N MET A 45 -1.35 -8.16 -10.03
CA MET A 45 -0.69 -7.05 -9.38
C MET A 45 0.14 -6.30 -10.41
N THR A 46 -0.52 -5.83 -11.49
CA THR A 46 0.20 -5.10 -12.53
C THR A 46 0.75 -3.80 -11.94
N LEU A 47 1.86 -3.33 -12.50
CA LEU A 47 2.43 -2.03 -12.17
C LEU A 47 1.42 -0.90 -12.39
N ASN A 48 0.37 -1.18 -13.18
CA ASN A 48 -0.71 -0.24 -13.41
C ASN A 48 -1.77 -0.27 -12.30
N ASP A 49 -1.72 -1.29 -11.41
CA ASP A 49 -2.62 -1.36 -10.26
C ASP A 49 -2.05 -0.54 -9.12
N SER A 50 -2.03 0.77 -9.32
CA SER A 50 -1.67 1.74 -8.32
C SER A 50 -2.81 2.76 -8.21
N PHE A 51 -2.93 3.38 -7.06
CA PHE A 51 -4.09 4.20 -6.73
C PHE A 51 -3.65 5.48 -6.02
N ASN A 52 -4.31 6.57 -6.33
CA ASN A 52 -4.06 7.86 -5.68
C ASN A 52 -5.36 8.57 -5.29
N ASP A 53 -6.48 7.83 -5.28
CA ASP A 53 -7.80 8.38 -4.97
C ASP A 53 -8.12 8.45 -3.49
N TYR A 54 -7.10 8.42 -2.63
CA TYR A 54 -7.28 8.64 -1.21
C TYR A 54 -7.70 10.08 -0.94
N PRO A 55 -8.47 10.33 0.16
CA PRO A 55 -9.05 11.65 0.40
C PRO A 55 -7.99 12.72 0.72
N ASP A 56 -8.34 13.97 0.47
CA ASP A 56 -7.45 15.10 0.77
C ASP A 56 -7.09 15.18 2.25
N SER A 57 -7.99 14.75 3.14
CA SER A 57 -7.70 14.68 4.57
C SER A 57 -6.54 13.75 4.87
N ALA A 58 -6.40 12.64 4.14
CA ALA A 58 -5.25 11.74 4.28
C ALA A 58 -3.96 12.43 3.86
N LYS A 59 -4.00 13.16 2.75
CA LYS A 59 -2.85 13.94 2.27
C LYS A 59 -2.45 15.01 3.29
N ASN A 60 -3.44 15.71 3.84
CA ASN A 60 -3.21 16.76 4.82
C ASN A 60 -2.66 16.21 6.13
N ASN A 61 -3.10 15.03 6.56
CA ASN A 61 -2.56 14.36 7.74
C ASN A 61 -1.07 14.06 7.56
N ALA A 62 -0.70 13.54 6.40
CA ALA A 62 0.70 13.26 6.09
C ALA A 62 1.53 14.54 6.01
N LYS A 63 1.00 15.59 5.38
CA LYS A 63 1.67 16.90 5.30
C LYS A 63 1.92 17.48 6.68
N LYS A 64 0.97 17.31 7.61
CA LYS A 64 1.09 17.80 8.97
C LYS A 64 2.29 17.18 9.68
N VAL A 65 2.48 15.88 9.55
CA VAL A 65 3.60 15.15 10.15
C VAL A 65 4.92 15.61 9.52
N LEU A 66 4.96 15.80 8.22
CA LEU A 66 6.15 16.28 7.51
C LEU A 66 6.54 17.69 7.96
N LYS A 67 5.54 18.57 8.16
CA LYS A 67 5.77 19.92 8.69
C LYS A 67 6.35 19.87 10.11
N TRP A 68 5.83 18.95 10.93
CA TRP A 68 6.37 18.76 12.28
C TRP A 68 7.84 18.34 12.21
N ARG A 69 8.18 17.42 11.32
CA ARG A 69 9.56 16.96 11.14
C ARG A 69 10.46 18.11 10.71
N GLU A 70 9.99 18.95 9.80
CA GLU A 70 10.71 20.11 9.31
C GLU A 70 10.95 21.13 10.42
N LYS A 71 9.91 21.38 11.24
CA LYS A 71 9.94 22.39 12.30
C LYS A 71 10.64 21.90 13.56
N TYR A 72 10.42 20.66 13.97
CA TYR A 72 10.87 20.12 15.25
C TYR A 72 11.99 19.09 15.15
N GLY A 73 12.28 18.61 13.95
CA GLY A 73 13.39 17.68 13.70
C GLY A 73 13.30 16.41 14.55
N ASP A 74 14.35 16.18 15.34
CA ASP A 74 14.50 14.98 16.16
C ASP A 74 13.47 14.83 17.29
N GLU A 75 12.75 15.91 17.61
CA GLU A 75 11.68 15.84 18.62
C GLU A 75 10.48 15.02 18.16
N VAL A 76 10.30 14.84 16.84
CA VAL A 76 9.20 14.05 16.29
C VAL A 76 9.48 12.57 16.51
N GLN A 77 8.60 11.88 17.22
CA GLN A 77 8.78 10.49 17.63
C GLN A 77 7.85 9.55 16.87
N GLY A 78 8.23 8.27 16.84
CA GLY A 78 7.31 7.19 16.43
C GLY A 78 7.31 6.80 14.97
N MET A 79 8.05 7.49 14.12
CA MET A 79 8.08 7.16 12.70
C MET A 79 9.32 6.37 12.33
N THR A 80 9.10 5.27 11.62
CA THR A 80 10.18 4.50 11.00
C THR A 80 10.52 5.11 9.65
N ARG A 81 11.62 4.66 9.06
CA ARG A 81 12.02 5.07 7.72
C ARG A 81 10.91 4.79 6.70
N VAL A 82 10.26 3.63 6.80
CA VAL A 82 9.14 3.25 5.94
C VAL A 82 7.95 4.20 6.15
N GLY A 83 7.65 4.54 7.40
CA GLY A 83 6.58 5.49 7.72
C GLY A 83 6.81 6.86 7.09
N TRP A 84 8.03 7.38 7.15
CA TRP A 84 8.38 8.65 6.51
C TRP A 84 8.21 8.59 4.99
N THR A 85 8.60 7.48 4.37
CA THR A 85 8.40 7.27 2.93
C THR A 85 6.92 7.32 2.58
N ARG A 86 6.06 6.67 3.36
CA ARG A 86 4.61 6.67 3.15
C ARG A 86 4.01 8.07 3.31
N ALA A 87 4.45 8.78 4.35
CA ALA A 87 3.99 10.16 4.58
C ALA A 87 4.32 11.05 3.39
N ASN A 88 5.52 10.95 2.84
CA ASN A 88 5.93 11.69 1.65
C ASN A 88 5.06 11.35 0.44
N GLN A 89 4.81 10.05 0.20
CA GLN A 89 3.99 9.60 -0.90
C GLN A 89 2.57 10.15 -0.82
N LEU A 90 1.95 10.04 0.36
CA LEU A 90 0.58 10.51 0.58
C LEU A 90 0.49 12.03 0.44
N ALA A 91 1.45 12.76 1.02
CA ALA A 91 1.45 14.22 0.97
C ALA A 91 1.55 14.75 -0.47
N LYS A 92 2.29 14.05 -1.32
CA LYS A 92 2.46 14.41 -2.73
C LYS A 92 1.34 13.92 -3.63
N GLY A 93 0.46 13.08 -3.12
CA GLY A 93 -0.61 12.48 -3.93
C GLY A 93 -0.12 11.44 -4.91
N GLU A 94 0.99 10.78 -4.61
CA GLU A 94 1.57 9.75 -5.47
C GLU A 94 0.70 8.49 -5.52
N ASN A 95 0.81 7.75 -6.60
CA ASN A 95 0.17 6.44 -6.73
C ASN A 95 0.81 5.46 -5.76
N ILE A 96 -0.03 4.68 -5.07
CA ILE A 96 0.44 3.66 -4.13
C ILE A 96 -0.08 2.29 -4.54
N THR A 97 0.71 1.27 -4.28
CA THR A 97 0.41 -0.10 -4.69
C THR A 97 -0.54 -0.79 -3.70
N ARG A 98 -1.09 -1.94 -4.13
CA ARG A 98 -1.92 -2.77 -3.25
C ARG A 98 -1.19 -3.13 -1.96
N ASP A 99 0.10 -3.47 -2.04
CA ASP A 99 0.89 -3.81 -0.85
C ASP A 99 0.93 -2.65 0.15
N THR A 100 1.12 -1.44 -0.35
CA THR A 100 1.12 -0.24 0.49
C THR A 100 -0.26 -0.03 1.11
N ILE A 101 -1.32 -0.21 0.32
CA ILE A 101 -2.71 -0.08 0.79
C ILE A 101 -2.99 -1.12 1.88
N ALA A 102 -2.53 -2.35 1.69
CA ALA A 102 -2.69 -3.42 2.69
C ALA A 102 -1.99 -3.07 4.00
N ARG A 103 -0.80 -2.47 3.93
CA ARG A 103 -0.07 -2.01 5.11
C ARG A 103 -0.81 -0.88 5.82
N MET A 104 -1.37 0.07 5.07
CA MET A 104 -2.20 1.14 5.63
C MET A 104 -3.43 0.56 6.34
N ALA A 105 -4.12 -0.37 5.69
CA ALA A 105 -5.30 -1.02 6.26
C ALA A 105 -4.97 -1.75 7.56
N SER A 106 -3.83 -2.46 7.61
CA SER A 106 -3.41 -3.18 8.81
C SER A 106 -3.05 -2.24 9.96
N PHE A 107 -2.78 -0.98 9.67
CA PHE A 107 -2.47 0.02 10.70
C PHE A 107 -3.65 0.32 11.61
N MET A 108 -4.87 -0.08 11.23
CA MET A 108 -6.07 0.05 12.07
C MET A 108 -5.88 -0.62 13.44
N ARG A 109 -5.02 -1.63 13.54
CA ARG A 109 -4.71 -2.28 14.84
C ARG A 109 -4.12 -1.30 15.86
N HIS A 110 -3.60 -0.16 15.39
CA HIS A 110 -3.02 0.88 16.23
C HIS A 110 -3.99 2.03 16.53
N LYS A 111 -5.28 1.84 16.24
CA LYS A 111 -6.31 2.87 16.45
C LYS A 111 -6.31 3.43 17.87
N LYS A 112 -6.05 2.59 18.86
CA LYS A 112 -5.96 3.01 20.26
C LYS A 112 -4.87 4.06 20.52
N ASN A 113 -3.87 4.14 19.63
CA ASN A 113 -2.77 5.09 19.73
C ASN A 113 -2.98 6.32 18.85
N ALA A 114 -4.15 6.43 18.19
CA ALA A 114 -4.45 7.51 17.25
C ALA A 114 -4.58 8.88 17.91
N GLU A 115 -5.00 8.91 19.17
CA GLU A 115 -5.18 10.14 19.90
C GLU A 115 -3.92 10.53 20.67
N VAL A 116 -3.72 11.84 20.83
CA VAL A 116 -2.59 12.36 21.59
C VAL A 116 -2.78 12.03 23.07
N SER A 117 -1.74 11.47 23.70
CA SER A 117 -1.77 11.21 25.15
C SER A 117 -1.85 12.51 25.94
N ALA A 118 -2.31 12.42 27.19
CA ALA A 118 -2.43 13.59 28.05
C ALA A 118 -1.09 14.31 28.25
N GLU A 119 0.02 13.57 28.28
CA GLU A 119 1.37 14.12 28.43
C GLU A 119 1.79 14.99 27.27
N ASN A 120 1.29 14.68 26.06
CA ASN A 120 1.74 15.32 24.83
C ASN A 120 0.69 16.24 24.20
N LYS A 121 -0.35 16.64 24.94
CA LYS A 121 -1.40 17.50 24.38
C LYS A 121 -0.86 18.80 23.77
N SER A 122 0.11 19.42 24.41
CA SER A 122 0.72 20.65 23.91
C SER A 122 1.86 20.38 22.93
N THR A 123 2.34 19.14 22.84
CA THR A 123 3.45 18.72 21.96
C THR A 123 3.08 17.45 21.22
N PRO A 124 2.04 17.49 20.34
CA PRO A 124 1.55 16.27 19.69
C PRO A 124 2.58 15.58 18.78
N TRP A 125 3.59 16.31 18.31
CA TRP A 125 4.67 15.75 17.51
C TRP A 125 5.59 14.83 18.33
N LYS A 126 5.51 14.86 19.65
CA LYS A 126 6.26 13.97 20.53
C LYS A 126 5.49 12.68 20.84
N ASP A 127 4.22 12.61 20.48
CA ASP A 127 3.40 11.42 20.67
C ASP A 127 3.64 10.44 19.53
N ALA A 128 4.37 9.37 19.82
CA ALA A 128 4.76 8.38 18.81
C ALA A 128 3.55 7.76 18.10
N GLY A 129 2.50 7.44 18.84
CA GLY A 129 1.29 6.84 18.27
C GLY A 129 0.55 7.79 17.35
N ARG A 130 0.41 9.05 17.76
CA ARG A 130 -0.27 10.07 16.96
C ARG A 130 0.49 10.38 15.68
N VAL A 131 1.80 10.54 15.78
CA VAL A 131 2.67 10.84 14.63
C VAL A 131 2.59 9.72 13.60
N ALA A 132 2.72 8.47 14.05
CA ALA A 132 2.64 7.32 13.16
C ALA A 132 1.25 7.22 12.52
N TRP A 133 0.20 7.41 13.29
CA TRP A 133 -1.18 7.35 12.78
C TRP A 133 -1.41 8.35 11.65
N LEU A 134 -1.02 9.60 11.87
CA LEU A 134 -1.16 10.67 10.85
C LEU A 134 -0.26 10.43 9.65
N GLY A 135 0.96 9.93 9.87
CA GLY A 135 1.91 9.66 8.79
C GLY A 135 1.42 8.58 7.83
N TRP A 136 0.60 7.65 8.31
CA TRP A 136 -0.03 6.62 7.49
C TRP A 136 -1.41 7.05 6.96
N GLY A 137 -1.72 8.33 6.99
CA GLY A 137 -2.93 8.90 6.41
C GLY A 137 -4.00 9.31 7.41
N GLY A 138 -3.82 9.02 8.67
CA GLY A 138 -4.81 9.29 9.70
C GLY A 138 -6.05 8.42 9.54
N THR A 139 -7.10 8.71 10.31
CA THR A 139 -8.34 7.92 10.29
C THR A 139 -8.93 7.82 8.88
N SER A 140 -9.00 8.93 8.15
CA SER A 140 -9.56 8.95 6.79
C SER A 140 -8.73 8.12 5.81
N GLY A 141 -7.40 8.21 5.88
CA GLY A 141 -6.51 7.46 5.00
C GLY A 141 -6.57 5.96 5.26
N ILE A 142 -6.57 5.57 6.53
CA ILE A 142 -6.62 4.16 6.92
C ILE A 142 -7.98 3.54 6.57
N ASN A 143 -9.08 4.27 6.79
CA ASN A 143 -10.42 3.81 6.39
C ASN A 143 -10.52 3.67 4.86
N TRP A 144 -9.97 4.63 4.12
CA TRP A 144 -9.92 4.53 2.66
C TRP A 144 -9.17 3.27 2.25
N ALA A 145 -8.03 2.98 2.89
CA ALA A 145 -7.22 1.82 2.57
C ALA A 145 -7.98 0.51 2.81
N ILE A 146 -8.71 0.41 3.91
CA ILE A 146 -9.52 -0.77 4.23
C ILE A 146 -10.58 -0.99 3.14
N ASN A 147 -11.30 0.07 2.77
CA ASN A 147 -12.35 -0.02 1.75
C ASN A 147 -11.77 -0.29 0.36
N LYS A 148 -10.64 0.33 0.03
CA LYS A 148 -9.98 0.14 -1.25
C LYS A 148 -9.47 -1.30 -1.39
N LEU A 149 -8.88 -1.84 -0.34
CA LEU A 149 -8.37 -3.21 -0.34
C LEU A 149 -9.50 -4.22 -0.57
N LYS A 150 -10.65 -4.01 0.08
CA LYS A 150 -11.84 -4.85 -0.15
C LYS A 150 -12.30 -4.77 -1.61
N SER A 151 -12.30 -3.58 -2.17
CA SER A 151 -12.69 -3.36 -3.57
C SER A 151 -11.73 -4.07 -4.54
N ILE A 152 -10.43 -3.97 -4.30
CA ILE A 152 -9.41 -4.62 -5.12
C ILE A 152 -9.55 -6.14 -5.06
N ASP A 153 -9.72 -6.69 -3.86
CA ASP A 153 -9.75 -8.13 -3.64
C ASP A 153 -11.03 -8.80 -4.11
N LYS A 154 -12.10 -8.05 -4.39
CA LYS A 154 -13.35 -8.56 -4.94
C LYS A 154 -13.29 -8.85 -6.45
N LYS A 155 -12.29 -8.35 -7.12
CA LYS A 155 -12.15 -8.53 -8.58
C LYS A 155 -11.49 -9.86 -8.95
#